data_2eff01a6a15f38c9ce56c939d9240356
#
_entry.id   2eff01a6a15f38c9ce56c939d9240356
#
_cell.length_a   1.000
_cell.length_b   1.000
_cell.length_c   1.000
_cell.angle_alpha   90.00
_cell.angle_beta   90.00
_cell.angle_gamma   90.00
#
_symmetry.space_group_name_H-M   'P 1'
#
loop_
_entity.id
_entity.type
_entity.pdbx_description
1 polymer ?
#
loop_
_entity_poly.entity_id
_entity_poly.type
_entity_poly.pdbx_seq_one_letter_code
_entity_poly.pdbx_strand_id
1 'polypeptide(L)'
;LRRQRQMCIRDRGDIESPIVGELVVVNANDRAKVRRSEVITFPAKEFVRSERTIPWQLKGLDAQGQVVDVDLMKDLVTNGQLQLHIRCGQTAQYFGMAQPDLFLQAAEQPFFYNFAMGHVSIWLQMLMVISMGVMFSTFLSGPVAMLAMFISFAFGYFSKFVTQLFEGVFQGPDAVKTVVRNLFGIEEGAGIEGGGPIEAVCRIFKQLNLSADLELGFAEKPIKYVDMVGLLILRLMLQLFPDFSRFDNSDFVEYGFAVDPNLLLAQTVTALAFSGSTALIGYFFLKTREVAK
;
A
#
# COMPACT_ATOMS: atom_id res chain seq x y z
N LEU A 1 11.17 -14.06 3.37
CA LEU A 1 10.59 -13.36 4.54
C LEU A 1 10.32 -14.31 5.72
N ARG A 2 9.76 -15.51 5.50
CA ARG A 2 9.56 -16.51 6.59
C ARG A 2 10.87 -17.06 7.17
N ARG A 3 11.95 -17.17 6.38
CA ARG A 3 13.27 -17.58 6.89
C ARG A 3 13.92 -16.52 7.79
N GLN A 4 13.73 -15.24 7.49
CA GLN A 4 14.23 -14.17 8.36
C GLN A 4 13.46 -14.08 9.68
N ARG A 5 12.13 -14.28 9.69
CA ARG A 5 11.36 -14.37 10.94
C ARG A 5 11.76 -15.56 11.81
N GLN A 6 12.10 -16.71 11.21
CA GLN A 6 12.57 -17.88 11.97
C GLN A 6 14.00 -17.70 12.51
N MET A 7 14.86 -16.91 11.85
CA MET A 7 16.19 -16.59 12.39
C MET A 7 16.12 -15.61 13.56
N CYS A 8 15.22 -14.63 13.54
CA CYS A 8 15.02 -13.72 14.69
C CYS A 8 14.43 -14.41 15.93
N ILE A 9 13.61 -15.45 15.76
CA ILE A 9 13.04 -16.25 16.87
C ILE A 9 14.07 -17.23 17.47
N ARG A 10 15.17 -17.53 16.79
CA ARG A 10 16.15 -18.54 17.21
C ARG A 10 17.33 -17.98 17.99
N ASP A 11 17.56 -16.69 17.97
CA ASP A 11 18.60 -16.06 18.77
C ASP A 11 18.03 -15.52 20.08
N ARG A 12 18.40 -16.20 21.11
CA ARG A 12 18.47 -16.05 22.57
C ARG A 12 18.33 -14.63 23.15
N GLY A 13 17.52 -13.77 22.58
CA GLY A 13 17.16 -12.48 23.15
C GLY A 13 16.03 -12.67 24.18
N ASP A 14 16.08 -11.92 25.25
CA ASP A 14 14.98 -11.79 26.18
C ASP A 14 13.88 -10.94 25.52
N ILE A 15 12.78 -11.60 25.10
CA ILE A 15 11.64 -10.96 24.40
C ILE A 15 10.86 -10.04 25.36
N GLU A 16 10.97 -10.28 26.67
CA GLU A 16 10.22 -9.52 27.66
C GLU A 16 10.88 -8.19 28.03
N SER A 17 12.19 -8.09 27.90
CA SER A 17 12.94 -6.89 28.26
C SER A 17 12.99 -5.90 27.09
N PRO A 18 12.75 -4.60 27.33
CA PRO A 18 12.87 -3.58 26.30
C PRO A 18 14.33 -3.43 25.86
N ILE A 19 14.55 -3.36 24.55
CA ILE A 19 15.84 -3.13 23.95
C ILE A 19 16.07 -1.62 23.80
N VAL A 20 17.28 -1.14 24.04
CA VAL A 20 17.63 0.26 23.82
C VAL A 20 18.07 0.44 22.38
N GLY A 21 17.26 1.18 21.63
CA GLY A 21 17.58 1.64 20.30
C GLY A 21 18.30 2.99 20.31
N GLU A 22 19.17 3.22 19.38
CA GLU A 22 19.84 4.48 19.13
C GLU A 22 19.45 4.98 17.73
N LEU A 23 18.92 6.18 17.68
CA LEU A 23 18.52 6.86 16.44
C LEU A 23 19.43 8.05 16.22
N VAL A 24 19.98 8.17 15.02
CA VAL A 24 20.78 9.30 14.59
C VAL A 24 20.20 9.81 13.26
N VAL A 25 19.93 11.10 13.21
CA VAL A 25 19.55 11.77 11.96
C VAL A 25 20.81 12.18 11.23
N VAL A 26 20.95 11.78 9.98
CA VAL A 26 22.13 12.03 9.15
C VAL A 26 21.72 12.87 7.95
N ASN A 27 22.55 13.86 7.61
CA ASN A 27 22.35 14.62 6.39
C ASN A 27 22.73 13.77 5.18
N ALA A 28 21.85 13.69 4.18
CA ALA A 28 22.12 12.97 2.93
C ALA A 28 23.30 13.57 2.12
N ASN A 29 23.68 14.82 2.41
CA ASN A 29 24.77 15.50 1.74
C ASN A 29 26.05 15.46 2.60
N ASP A 30 27.03 14.65 2.20
CA ASP A 30 28.33 14.51 2.88
C ASP A 30 29.13 15.82 3.00
N ARG A 31 28.81 16.84 2.19
CA ARG A 31 29.45 18.16 2.20
C ARG A 31 28.77 19.20 3.09
N ALA A 32 27.69 18.82 3.76
CA ALA A 32 27.00 19.72 4.66
C ALA A 32 27.83 20.07 5.88
N LYS A 33 27.64 21.29 6.42
CA LYS A 33 28.32 21.74 7.64
C LYS A 33 28.04 20.83 8.83
N VAL A 34 26.79 20.39 8.94
CA VAL A 34 26.32 19.47 9.97
C VAL A 34 26.12 18.10 9.34
N ARG A 35 26.79 17.09 9.85
CA ARG A 35 26.72 15.73 9.29
C ARG A 35 25.69 14.86 9.98
N ARG A 36 25.50 14.99 11.29
CA ARG A 36 24.61 14.13 12.05
C ARG A 36 24.09 14.81 13.32
N SER A 37 22.94 14.37 13.78
CA SER A 37 22.40 14.74 15.11
C SER A 37 23.14 14.01 16.22
N GLU A 38 22.93 14.46 17.45
CA GLU A 38 23.24 13.69 18.65
C GLU A 38 22.43 12.37 18.64
N VAL A 39 22.94 11.37 19.36
CA VAL A 39 22.26 10.06 19.48
C VAL A 39 21.03 10.19 20.35
N ILE A 40 19.88 9.87 19.78
CA ILE A 40 18.59 9.83 20.49
C ILE A 40 18.35 8.38 20.88
N THR A 41 18.28 8.09 22.18
CA THR A 41 17.99 6.75 22.67
C THR A 41 16.51 6.54 22.88
N PHE A 42 15.99 5.36 22.54
CA PHE A 42 14.60 5.00 22.76
C PHE A 42 14.48 3.53 23.18
N PRO A 43 13.53 3.18 24.06
CA PRO A 43 13.23 1.79 24.37
C PRO A 43 12.35 1.22 23.26
N ALA A 44 12.67 0.03 22.78
CA ALA A 44 11.83 -0.72 21.87
C ALA A 44 11.50 -2.09 22.48
N LYS A 45 10.25 -2.50 22.38
CA LYS A 45 9.79 -3.82 22.80
C LYS A 45 9.07 -4.47 21.61
N GLU A 46 9.20 -5.79 21.50
CA GLU A 46 8.56 -6.55 20.43
C GLU A 46 7.04 -6.39 20.48
N PHE A 47 6.41 -6.18 19.31
CA PHE A 47 4.97 -5.93 19.15
C PHE A 47 4.40 -4.69 19.87
N VAL A 48 5.24 -3.81 20.39
CA VAL A 48 4.81 -2.57 21.02
C VAL A 48 5.23 -1.38 20.17
N ARG A 49 4.27 -0.52 19.83
CA ARG A 49 4.55 0.76 19.16
C ARG A 49 5.32 1.66 20.13
N SER A 50 6.50 2.11 19.73
CA SER A 50 7.30 3.09 20.47
C SER A 50 7.28 4.41 19.71
N GLU A 51 6.71 5.43 20.32
CA GLU A 51 6.68 6.79 19.78
C GLU A 51 7.81 7.62 20.38
N ARG A 52 8.50 8.37 19.51
CA ARG A 52 9.55 9.27 19.94
C ARG A 52 9.43 10.61 19.23
N THR A 53 9.20 11.65 19.99
CA THR A 53 9.22 13.01 19.46
C THR A 53 10.65 13.45 19.20
N ILE A 54 10.94 13.86 17.98
CA ILE A 54 12.20 14.45 17.59
C ILE A 54 12.01 15.97 17.64
N PRO A 55 12.69 16.72 18.52
CA PRO A 55 12.55 18.16 18.59
C PRO A 55 13.12 18.84 17.35
N TRP A 56 12.59 19.99 16.99
CA TRP A 56 13.06 20.76 15.85
C TRP A 56 14.49 21.28 16.01
N GLN A 57 14.87 21.62 17.25
CA GLN A 57 16.22 22.01 17.60
C GLN A 57 16.92 20.85 18.27
N LEU A 58 17.94 20.37 17.65
CA LEU A 58 18.77 19.25 18.10
C LEU A 58 20.20 19.72 18.30
N LYS A 59 20.93 19.01 19.13
CA LYS A 59 22.38 19.10 19.11
C LYS A 59 22.93 18.19 18.04
N GLY A 60 23.81 18.70 17.22
CA GLY A 60 24.45 17.96 16.15
C GLY A 60 25.96 18.04 16.23
N LEU A 61 26.61 17.22 15.43
CA LEU A 61 28.07 17.23 15.29
C LEU A 61 28.44 17.81 13.92
N ASP A 62 29.25 18.86 13.95
CA ASP A 62 29.84 19.46 12.76
C ASP A 62 30.88 18.52 12.11
N ALA A 63 31.36 18.87 10.93
CA ALA A 63 32.43 18.16 10.22
C ALA A 63 33.71 18.04 11.04
N GLN A 64 33.91 18.97 11.97
CA GLN A 64 35.06 19.00 12.91
C GLN A 64 34.79 18.26 14.23
N GLY A 65 33.62 17.68 14.43
CA GLY A 65 33.22 16.98 15.66
C GLY A 65 32.82 17.89 16.82
N GLN A 66 32.58 19.19 16.57
CA GLN A 66 32.06 20.11 17.59
C GLN A 66 30.56 20.02 17.69
N VAL A 67 30.05 20.15 18.93
CA VAL A 67 28.60 20.16 19.20
C VAL A 67 28.05 21.53 18.82
N VAL A 68 27.09 21.55 17.90
CA VAL A 68 26.44 22.76 17.39
C VAL A 68 24.92 22.56 17.50
N ASP A 69 24.21 23.65 17.77
CA ASP A 69 22.74 23.63 17.70
C ASP A 69 22.31 23.55 16.23
N VAL A 70 21.43 22.59 15.94
CA VAL A 70 21.02 22.19 14.58
C VAL A 70 19.52 22.25 14.46
N ASP A 71 19.04 22.88 13.40
CA ASP A 71 17.64 22.83 12.99
C ASP A 71 17.42 21.61 12.11
N LEU A 72 16.50 20.70 12.54
CA LEU A 72 16.21 19.44 11.86
C LEU A 72 15.89 19.65 10.38
N MET A 73 15.03 20.63 10.07
CA MET A 73 14.52 20.82 8.71
C MET A 73 15.44 21.65 7.81
N LYS A 74 16.23 22.57 8.37
CA LYS A 74 17.12 23.43 7.59
C LYS A 74 18.47 22.81 7.34
N ASP A 75 18.99 22.09 8.36
CA ASP A 75 20.39 21.65 8.36
C ASP A 75 20.52 20.16 8.04
N LEU A 76 19.49 19.31 8.35
CA LEU A 76 19.58 17.86 8.17
C LEU A 76 18.73 17.34 7.02
N VAL A 77 17.70 18.07 6.56
CA VAL A 77 16.90 17.69 5.40
C VAL A 77 17.51 18.30 4.13
N THR A 78 17.84 17.47 3.16
CA THR A 78 18.33 17.89 1.84
C THR A 78 17.39 17.38 0.76
N ASN A 79 16.89 18.27 -0.10
CA ASN A 79 15.95 17.95 -1.19
C ASN A 79 14.68 17.21 -0.72
N GLY A 80 14.18 17.50 0.48
CA GLY A 80 13.03 16.85 1.07
C GLY A 80 13.28 15.42 1.56
N GLN A 81 14.53 14.97 1.58
CA GLN A 81 14.94 13.66 2.07
C GLN A 81 15.60 13.76 3.44
N LEU A 82 15.21 12.86 4.33
CA LEU A 82 15.76 12.67 5.66
C LEU A 82 16.33 11.26 5.77
N GLN A 83 17.58 11.13 6.23
CA GLN A 83 18.19 9.83 6.50
C GLN A 83 18.21 9.55 7.99
N LEU A 84 17.63 8.42 8.37
CA LEU A 84 17.60 7.93 9.76
C LEU A 84 18.48 6.70 9.86
N HIS A 85 19.47 6.75 10.75
CA HIS A 85 20.27 5.59 11.10
C HIS A 85 19.81 5.05 12.45
N ILE A 86 19.30 3.84 12.47
CA ILE A 86 18.85 3.16 13.67
C ILE A 86 19.77 1.98 13.93
N ARG A 87 20.26 1.88 15.15
CA ARG A 87 21.08 0.75 15.58
C ARG A 87 20.65 0.25 16.96
N CYS A 88 20.94 -1.01 17.23
CA CYS A 88 20.79 -1.57 18.55
C CYS A 88 21.95 -1.11 19.44
N GLY A 89 21.64 -0.51 20.58
CA GLY A 89 22.63 -0.07 21.57
C GLY A 89 23.12 -1.19 22.49
N GLN A 90 22.53 -2.40 22.42
CA GLN A 90 22.87 -3.53 23.28
C GLN A 90 23.62 -4.61 22.51
N THR A 91 24.67 -5.17 23.12
CA THR A 91 25.38 -6.33 22.62
C THR A 91 24.51 -7.59 22.77
N ALA A 92 24.45 -8.43 21.75
CA ALA A 92 23.68 -9.69 21.68
C ALA A 92 22.15 -9.51 21.46
N GLN A 93 21.68 -8.32 21.11
CA GLN A 93 20.31 -8.07 20.67
C GLN A 93 20.29 -7.49 19.25
N TYR A 94 19.22 -7.75 18.50
CA TYR A 94 19.11 -7.31 17.12
C TYR A 94 17.78 -6.59 16.90
N PHE A 95 17.80 -5.50 16.13
CA PHE A 95 16.60 -4.88 15.59
C PHE A 95 16.24 -5.53 14.26
N GLY A 96 15.03 -6.08 14.20
CA GLY A 96 14.40 -6.48 12.94
C GLY A 96 13.23 -5.56 12.66
N MET A 97 13.35 -4.67 11.67
CA MET A 97 12.25 -3.79 11.24
C MET A 97 11.93 -4.06 9.78
N ALA A 98 10.64 -4.14 9.45
CA ALA A 98 10.18 -4.05 8.08
C ALA A 98 9.98 -2.57 7.72
N GLN A 99 9.96 -2.26 6.41
CA GLN A 99 9.75 -0.90 5.94
C GLN A 99 8.48 -0.21 6.50
N PRO A 100 7.34 -0.89 6.66
CA PRO A 100 6.14 -0.29 7.25
C PRO A 100 6.20 -0.09 8.77
N ASP A 101 7.21 -0.65 9.44
CA ASP A 101 7.31 -0.55 10.91
C ASP A 101 7.92 0.78 11.37
N LEU A 102 8.56 1.52 10.46
CA LEU A 102 9.17 2.83 10.74
C LEU A 102 8.52 3.91 9.88
N PHE A 103 7.92 4.87 10.53
CA PHE A 103 7.30 6.01 9.87
C PHE A 103 7.54 7.30 10.65
N LEU A 104 7.57 8.41 9.95
CA LEU A 104 7.62 9.75 10.51
C LEU A 104 6.21 10.33 10.51
N GLN A 105 5.73 10.67 11.69
CA GLN A 105 4.45 11.35 11.86
C GLN A 105 4.70 12.86 11.91
N ALA A 106 4.01 13.61 11.05
CA ALA A 106 3.91 15.05 11.19
C ALA A 106 3.13 15.40 12.48
N ALA A 107 3.19 16.67 12.91
CA ALA A 107 2.50 17.12 14.12
C ALA A 107 1.05 16.63 14.18
N GLU A 108 0.61 16.18 15.34
CA GLU A 108 -0.74 15.68 15.56
C GLU A 108 -1.79 16.71 15.18
N GLN A 109 -2.71 16.29 14.32
CA GLN A 109 -3.91 17.07 14.04
C GLN A 109 -4.98 16.78 15.11
N PRO A 110 -5.88 17.72 15.42
CA PRO A 110 -6.99 17.45 16.32
C PRO A 110 -7.78 16.22 15.85
N PHE A 111 -7.96 15.24 16.73
CA PHE A 111 -8.64 13.98 16.42
C PHE A 111 -9.97 14.19 15.68
N PHE A 112 -10.78 15.14 16.13
CA PHE A 112 -12.09 15.42 15.54
C PHE A 112 -11.98 15.84 14.07
N TYR A 113 -11.00 16.67 13.71
CA TYR A 113 -10.76 17.08 12.33
C TYR A 113 -10.38 15.89 11.45
N ASN A 114 -9.44 15.08 11.93
CA ASN A 114 -8.96 13.90 11.19
C ASN A 114 -10.07 12.85 11.01
N PHE A 115 -10.86 12.63 12.06
CA PHE A 115 -12.03 11.76 12.03
C PHE A 115 -13.08 12.25 11.03
N ALA A 116 -13.39 13.55 11.01
CA ALA A 116 -14.31 14.13 10.04
C ALA A 116 -13.83 13.94 8.59
N MET A 117 -12.53 14.16 8.32
CA MET A 117 -11.95 13.95 6.99
C MET A 117 -12.01 12.48 6.55
N GLY A 118 -11.76 11.53 7.46
CA GLY A 118 -11.95 10.10 7.19
C GLY A 118 -13.39 9.76 6.83
N HIS A 119 -14.37 10.35 7.53
CA HIS A 119 -15.79 10.14 7.23
C HIS A 119 -16.23 10.72 5.89
N VAL A 120 -15.65 11.86 5.47
CA VAL A 120 -15.92 12.40 4.12
C VAL A 120 -15.48 11.41 3.04
N SER A 121 -14.35 10.74 3.19
CA SER A 121 -13.89 9.72 2.24
C SER A 121 -14.85 8.53 2.15
N ILE A 122 -15.35 8.05 3.30
CA ILE A 122 -16.37 6.99 3.34
C ILE A 122 -17.65 7.44 2.65
N TRP A 123 -18.08 8.69 2.88
CA TRP A 123 -19.26 9.25 2.25
C TRP A 123 -19.12 9.36 0.73
N LEU A 124 -17.97 9.77 0.23
CA LEU A 124 -17.66 9.77 -1.21
C LEU A 124 -17.69 8.36 -1.81
N GLN A 125 -17.18 7.37 -1.10
CA GLN A 125 -17.27 5.96 -1.49
C GLN A 125 -18.72 5.51 -1.60
N MET A 126 -19.55 5.82 -0.61
CA MET A 126 -20.99 5.51 -0.63
C MET A 126 -21.71 6.18 -1.81
N LEU A 127 -21.35 7.42 -2.14
CA LEU A 127 -21.91 8.14 -3.29
C LEU A 127 -21.65 7.39 -4.61
N MET A 128 -20.45 6.88 -4.81
CA MET A 128 -20.09 6.09 -6.00
C MET A 128 -20.89 4.77 -6.05
N VAL A 129 -21.03 4.08 -4.94
CA VAL A 129 -21.81 2.83 -4.86
C VAL A 129 -23.28 3.08 -5.19
N ILE A 130 -23.88 4.13 -4.63
CA ILE A 130 -25.26 4.51 -4.90
C ILE A 130 -25.45 4.86 -6.38
N SER A 131 -24.54 5.68 -6.97
CA SER A 131 -24.63 6.07 -8.37
C SER A 131 -24.57 4.87 -9.32
N MET A 132 -23.74 3.88 -8.99
CA MET A 132 -23.65 2.61 -9.70
C MET A 132 -24.93 1.77 -9.58
N GLY A 133 -25.50 1.68 -8.37
CA GLY A 133 -26.74 0.98 -8.13
C GLY A 133 -27.91 1.59 -8.90
N VAL A 134 -28.01 2.92 -8.92
CA VAL A 134 -28.99 3.65 -9.73
C VAL A 134 -28.79 3.35 -11.21
N MET A 135 -27.58 3.43 -11.73
CA MET A 135 -27.28 3.10 -13.13
C MET A 135 -27.75 1.68 -13.49
N PHE A 136 -27.39 0.67 -12.71
CA PHE A 136 -27.80 -0.72 -12.98
C PHE A 136 -29.31 -0.90 -12.95
N SER A 137 -30.02 -0.20 -12.06
CA SER A 137 -31.48 -0.28 -11.96
C SER A 137 -32.20 0.27 -13.20
N THR A 138 -31.53 1.06 -14.04
CA THR A 138 -32.17 1.63 -15.26
C THR A 138 -32.39 0.58 -16.35
N PHE A 139 -31.53 -0.47 -16.42
CA PHE A 139 -31.60 -1.48 -17.48
C PHE A 139 -31.71 -2.92 -16.99
N LEU A 140 -31.44 -3.19 -15.70
CA LEU A 140 -31.58 -4.51 -15.08
C LEU A 140 -32.82 -4.59 -14.21
N SER A 141 -33.35 -5.80 -14.00
CA SER A 141 -34.39 -6.03 -12.98
C SER A 141 -33.79 -5.85 -11.57
N GLY A 142 -34.63 -5.45 -10.60
CA GLY A 142 -34.17 -5.12 -9.26
C GLY A 142 -33.22 -6.12 -8.61
N PRO A 143 -33.54 -7.43 -8.55
CA PRO A 143 -32.65 -8.43 -7.98
C PRO A 143 -31.30 -8.57 -8.74
N VAL A 144 -31.33 -8.47 -10.08
CA VAL A 144 -30.14 -8.56 -10.91
C VAL A 144 -29.28 -7.30 -10.77
N ALA A 145 -29.89 -6.13 -10.67
CA ALA A 145 -29.18 -4.87 -10.42
C ALA A 145 -28.46 -4.89 -9.06
N MET A 146 -29.11 -5.42 -8.04
CA MET A 146 -28.52 -5.59 -6.72
C MET A 146 -27.32 -6.53 -6.75
N LEU A 147 -27.44 -7.67 -7.44
CA LEU A 147 -26.33 -8.62 -7.61
C LEU A 147 -25.16 -8.00 -8.39
N ALA A 148 -25.47 -7.29 -9.50
CA ALA A 148 -24.46 -6.60 -10.30
C ALA A 148 -23.71 -5.53 -9.50
N MET A 149 -24.43 -4.75 -8.67
CA MET A 149 -23.83 -3.77 -7.78
C MET A 149 -22.92 -4.43 -6.75
N PHE A 150 -23.35 -5.53 -6.12
CA PHE A 150 -22.56 -6.25 -5.13
C PHE A 150 -21.28 -6.83 -5.74
N ILE A 151 -21.37 -7.44 -6.92
CA ILE A 151 -20.23 -7.95 -7.65
C ILE A 151 -19.26 -6.80 -7.99
N SER A 152 -19.77 -5.68 -8.50
CA SER A 152 -18.96 -4.52 -8.85
C SER A 152 -18.23 -3.92 -7.64
N PHE A 153 -18.92 -3.86 -6.50
CA PHE A 153 -18.33 -3.43 -5.23
C PHE A 153 -17.19 -4.36 -4.78
N ALA A 154 -17.45 -5.67 -4.83
CA ALA A 154 -16.44 -6.67 -4.49
C ALA A 154 -15.19 -6.55 -5.40
N PHE A 155 -15.39 -6.44 -6.72
CA PHE A 155 -14.30 -6.22 -7.66
C PHE A 155 -13.49 -4.96 -7.37
N GLY A 156 -14.15 -3.84 -7.11
CA GLY A 156 -13.48 -2.58 -6.78
C GLY A 156 -12.72 -2.63 -5.46
N TYR A 157 -13.21 -3.37 -4.46
CA TYR A 157 -12.54 -3.53 -3.17
C TYR A 157 -11.29 -4.44 -3.28
N PHE A 158 -11.39 -5.51 -4.06
CA PHE A 158 -10.27 -6.44 -4.29
C PHE A 158 -9.31 -5.99 -5.41
N SER A 159 -9.47 -4.79 -5.96
CA SER A 159 -8.67 -4.29 -7.09
C SER A 159 -7.17 -4.31 -6.82
N LYS A 160 -6.72 -3.89 -5.63
CA LYS A 160 -5.30 -3.95 -5.23
C LYS A 160 -4.76 -5.37 -5.23
N PHE A 161 -5.51 -6.32 -4.65
CA PHE A 161 -5.09 -7.72 -4.59
C PHE A 161 -4.94 -8.33 -5.99
N VAL A 162 -5.92 -8.11 -6.86
CA VAL A 162 -5.86 -8.59 -8.26
C VAL A 162 -4.71 -7.93 -9.01
N THR A 163 -4.47 -6.65 -8.79
CA THR A 163 -3.33 -5.95 -9.40
C THR A 163 -2.00 -6.55 -8.95
N GLN A 164 -1.81 -6.81 -7.67
CA GLN A 164 -0.60 -7.44 -7.14
C GLN A 164 -0.38 -8.87 -7.66
N LEU A 165 -1.47 -9.65 -7.82
CA LEU A 165 -1.39 -10.96 -8.46
C LEU A 165 -1.00 -10.85 -9.93
N PHE A 166 -1.60 -9.92 -10.65
CA PHE A 166 -1.28 -9.66 -12.05
C PHE A 166 0.20 -9.29 -12.22
N GLU A 167 0.69 -8.34 -11.43
CA GLU A 167 2.08 -7.92 -11.44
C GLU A 167 3.04 -9.07 -11.14
N GLY A 168 2.71 -9.94 -10.17
CA GLY A 168 3.52 -11.10 -9.82
C GLY A 168 3.62 -12.14 -10.93
N VAL A 169 2.52 -12.43 -11.65
CA VAL A 169 2.50 -13.41 -12.75
C VAL A 169 3.29 -12.93 -13.96
N PHE A 170 3.31 -11.62 -14.21
CA PHE A 170 4.02 -11.05 -15.35
C PHE A 170 5.50 -10.74 -15.06
N GLN A 171 6.05 -11.19 -13.93
CA GLN A 171 7.49 -11.18 -13.67
C GLN A 171 8.21 -12.29 -14.47
N GLY A 172 9.46 -12.01 -14.85
CA GLY A 172 10.34 -12.97 -15.52
C GLY A 172 10.76 -12.60 -16.94
N PRO A 173 11.67 -13.37 -17.54
CA PRO A 173 12.34 -13.02 -18.80
C PRO A 173 11.54 -13.37 -20.07
N ASP A 174 10.34 -13.94 -19.95
CA ASP A 174 9.54 -14.36 -21.12
C ASP A 174 9.16 -13.16 -22.00
N ALA A 175 9.26 -13.29 -23.32
CA ALA A 175 8.97 -12.23 -24.27
C ALA A 175 7.54 -11.67 -24.12
N VAL A 176 6.53 -12.54 -23.93
CA VAL A 176 5.13 -12.14 -23.72
C VAL A 176 5.01 -11.36 -22.42
N LYS A 177 5.62 -11.82 -21.34
CA LYS A 177 5.62 -11.13 -20.05
C LYS A 177 6.29 -9.76 -20.15
N THR A 178 7.39 -9.67 -20.87
CA THR A 178 8.10 -8.40 -21.08
C THR A 178 7.24 -7.38 -21.85
N VAL A 179 6.52 -7.82 -22.90
CA VAL A 179 5.61 -6.93 -23.64
C VAL A 179 4.48 -6.42 -22.74
N VAL A 180 3.84 -7.31 -21.99
CA VAL A 180 2.75 -6.92 -21.06
C VAL A 180 3.28 -6.03 -19.95
N ARG A 181 4.43 -6.35 -19.38
CA ARG A 181 5.08 -5.54 -18.36
C ARG A 181 5.31 -4.09 -18.83
N ASN A 182 5.86 -3.94 -20.04
CA ASN A 182 6.10 -2.62 -20.63
C ASN A 182 4.79 -1.87 -20.95
N LEU A 183 3.76 -2.60 -21.41
CA LEU A 183 2.45 -2.01 -21.73
C LEU A 183 1.72 -1.48 -20.47
N PHE A 184 1.83 -2.17 -19.37
CA PHE A 184 1.15 -1.81 -18.10
C PHE A 184 2.07 -1.08 -17.10
N GLY A 185 3.34 -0.84 -17.45
CA GLY A 185 4.29 -0.13 -16.60
C GLY A 185 4.61 -0.86 -15.28
N ILE A 186 4.71 -2.21 -15.32
CA ILE A 186 4.98 -3.03 -14.14
C ILE A 186 6.46 -2.96 -13.81
N GLU A 187 6.81 -2.59 -12.59
CA GLU A 187 8.19 -2.55 -12.09
C GLU A 187 8.71 -3.98 -11.80
N GLU A 188 10.03 -4.16 -11.94
CA GLU A 188 10.67 -5.43 -11.58
C GLU A 188 10.59 -5.66 -10.07
N GLY A 189 10.16 -6.86 -9.69
CA GLY A 189 9.97 -7.21 -8.28
C GLY A 189 8.64 -6.76 -7.68
N ALA A 190 7.75 -6.13 -8.47
CA ALA A 190 6.41 -5.81 -8.03
C ALA A 190 5.51 -7.06 -7.98
N GLY A 191 4.47 -7.00 -7.13
CA GLY A 191 3.46 -8.04 -7.04
C GLY A 191 3.78 -9.15 -6.03
N ILE A 192 2.88 -10.13 -5.98
CA ILE A 192 2.94 -11.26 -5.04
C ILE A 192 3.66 -12.43 -5.70
N GLU A 193 4.71 -12.95 -5.05
CA GLU A 193 5.34 -14.20 -5.47
C GLU A 193 4.35 -15.37 -5.34
N GLY A 194 4.38 -16.31 -6.31
CA GLY A 194 3.57 -17.54 -6.24
C GLY A 194 2.76 -17.86 -7.47
N GLY A 195 2.87 -17.04 -8.52
CA GLY A 195 2.17 -17.26 -9.78
C GLY A 195 0.68 -16.95 -9.72
N GLY A 196 -0.08 -17.47 -10.69
CA GLY A 196 -1.50 -17.24 -10.79
C GLY A 196 -2.35 -18.06 -9.82
N PRO A 197 -3.67 -17.82 -9.76
CA PRO A 197 -4.56 -18.49 -8.81
C PRO A 197 -4.65 -20.01 -9.04
N ILE A 198 -4.64 -20.50 -10.27
CA ILE A 198 -4.68 -21.96 -10.55
C ILE A 198 -3.34 -22.59 -10.19
N GLU A 199 -2.25 -21.91 -10.51
CA GLU A 199 -0.91 -22.35 -10.12
C GLU A 199 -0.77 -22.43 -8.59
N ALA A 200 -1.29 -21.44 -7.86
CA ALA A 200 -1.31 -21.44 -6.40
C ALA A 200 -2.11 -22.62 -5.81
N VAL A 201 -3.29 -22.90 -6.37
CA VAL A 201 -4.10 -24.07 -6.00
C VAL A 201 -3.33 -25.38 -6.22
N CYS A 202 -2.67 -25.52 -7.39
CA CYS A 202 -1.85 -26.70 -7.68
C CYS A 202 -0.68 -26.87 -6.68
N ARG A 203 -0.05 -25.78 -6.27
CA ARG A 203 1.01 -25.80 -5.24
C ARG A 203 0.50 -26.23 -3.89
N ILE A 204 -0.69 -25.74 -3.49
CA ILE A 204 -1.33 -26.16 -2.23
C ILE A 204 -1.60 -27.68 -2.24
N PHE A 205 -2.18 -28.22 -3.31
CA PHE A 205 -2.45 -29.66 -3.42
C PHE A 205 -1.17 -30.50 -3.40
N LYS A 206 -0.08 -29.99 -3.96
CA LYS A 206 1.23 -30.67 -3.95
C LYS A 206 2.07 -30.36 -2.71
N GLN A 207 1.57 -29.56 -1.78
CA GLN A 207 2.30 -29.12 -0.58
C GLN A 207 3.66 -28.47 -0.89
N LEU A 208 3.75 -27.73 -2.00
CA LEU A 208 4.95 -27.04 -2.41
C LEU A 208 5.02 -25.63 -1.82
N ASN A 209 6.23 -25.11 -1.67
CA ASN A 209 6.45 -23.70 -1.28
C ASN A 209 5.97 -22.76 -2.37
N LEU A 210 5.62 -21.49 -2.00
CA LEU A 210 5.16 -20.46 -2.93
C LEU A 210 6.16 -20.12 -4.04
N SER A 211 7.45 -20.20 -3.78
CA SER A 211 8.54 -19.93 -4.72
C SER A 211 9.10 -21.19 -5.38
N ALA A 212 8.54 -22.38 -5.14
CA ALA A 212 8.99 -23.61 -5.78
C ALA A 212 8.46 -23.71 -7.23
N ASP A 213 9.28 -24.18 -8.15
CA ASP A 213 8.84 -24.46 -9.50
C ASP A 213 7.79 -25.58 -9.54
N LEU A 214 6.79 -25.39 -10.38
CA LEU A 214 5.69 -26.32 -10.51
C LEU A 214 6.07 -27.41 -11.52
N GLU A 215 6.64 -28.52 -11.05
CA GLU A 215 6.99 -29.67 -11.90
C GLU A 215 5.73 -30.49 -12.24
N LEU A 216 4.92 -30.00 -13.17
CA LEU A 216 3.71 -30.67 -13.68
C LEU A 216 3.93 -31.30 -15.08
N GLY A 217 5.14 -31.24 -15.62
CA GLY A 217 5.46 -31.76 -16.98
C GLY A 217 4.64 -31.03 -18.05
N PHE A 218 3.88 -31.78 -18.86
CA PHE A 218 3.09 -31.19 -19.95
C PHE A 218 1.97 -30.26 -19.50
N ALA A 219 1.47 -30.36 -18.28
CA ALA A 219 0.37 -29.56 -17.77
C ALA A 219 0.82 -28.18 -17.20
N GLU A 220 2.10 -27.98 -16.97
CA GLU A 220 2.64 -26.72 -16.38
C GLU A 220 2.41 -25.52 -17.29
N LYS A 221 2.79 -25.64 -18.55
CA LYS A 221 2.65 -24.55 -19.54
C LYS A 221 1.21 -24.09 -19.74
N PRO A 222 0.23 -25.00 -20.02
CA PRO A 222 -1.16 -24.59 -20.17
C PRO A 222 -1.74 -23.94 -18.92
N ILE A 223 -1.41 -24.39 -17.71
CA ILE A 223 -1.87 -23.76 -16.47
C ILE A 223 -1.36 -22.32 -16.36
N LYS A 224 -0.07 -22.10 -16.57
CA LYS A 224 0.51 -20.73 -16.55
C LYS A 224 -0.12 -19.82 -17.60
N TYR A 225 -0.42 -20.33 -18.81
CA TYR A 225 -1.09 -19.55 -19.85
C TYR A 225 -2.54 -19.21 -19.49
N VAL A 226 -3.30 -20.15 -18.93
CA VAL A 226 -4.68 -19.91 -18.49
C VAL A 226 -4.72 -18.86 -17.38
N ASP A 227 -3.83 -18.95 -16.41
CA ASP A 227 -3.69 -17.94 -15.34
C ASP A 227 -3.32 -16.57 -15.91
N MET A 228 -2.37 -16.51 -16.83
CA MET A 228 -1.95 -15.26 -17.48
C MET A 228 -3.11 -14.60 -18.25
N VAL A 229 -3.86 -15.35 -19.04
CA VAL A 229 -5.02 -14.83 -19.79
C VAL A 229 -6.15 -14.45 -18.84
N GLY A 230 -6.44 -15.28 -17.85
CA GLY A 230 -7.47 -15.00 -16.84
C GLY A 230 -7.20 -13.70 -16.06
N LEU A 231 -5.96 -13.52 -15.60
CA LEU A 231 -5.56 -12.29 -14.89
C LEU A 231 -5.53 -11.08 -15.82
N LEU A 232 -5.17 -11.23 -17.09
CA LEU A 232 -5.26 -10.14 -18.05
C LEU A 232 -6.71 -9.67 -18.25
N ILE A 233 -7.64 -10.60 -18.40
CA ILE A 233 -9.08 -10.29 -18.50
C ILE A 233 -9.55 -9.62 -17.22
N LEU A 234 -9.21 -10.14 -16.05
CA LEU A 234 -9.55 -9.53 -14.76
C LEU A 234 -8.97 -8.11 -14.65
N ARG A 235 -7.73 -7.89 -15.06
CA ARG A 235 -7.10 -6.57 -15.05
C ARG A 235 -7.83 -5.57 -15.96
N LEU A 236 -8.27 -5.99 -17.13
CA LEU A 236 -9.06 -5.17 -18.04
C LEU A 236 -10.45 -4.87 -17.45
N MET A 237 -11.08 -5.86 -16.81
CA MET A 237 -12.36 -5.65 -16.10
C MET A 237 -12.22 -4.64 -14.96
N LEU A 238 -11.14 -4.69 -14.21
CA LEU A 238 -10.90 -3.74 -13.11
C LEU A 238 -10.80 -2.28 -13.58
N GLN A 239 -10.43 -2.03 -14.84
CA GLN A 239 -10.43 -0.66 -15.38
C GLN A 239 -11.82 -0.05 -15.51
N LEU A 240 -12.86 -0.89 -15.55
CA LEU A 240 -14.26 -0.44 -15.62
C LEU A 240 -14.82 -0.04 -14.25
N PHE A 241 -14.21 -0.53 -13.18
CA PHE A 241 -14.69 -0.30 -11.82
C PHE A 241 -13.76 0.66 -11.06
N PRO A 242 -14.31 1.53 -10.20
CA PRO A 242 -13.50 2.40 -9.37
C PRO A 242 -12.75 1.57 -8.31
N ASP A 243 -11.53 1.98 -8.02
CA ASP A 243 -10.74 1.41 -6.93
C ASP A 243 -11.21 1.98 -5.59
N PHE A 244 -12.10 1.26 -4.91
CA PHE A 244 -12.64 1.67 -3.62
C PHE A 244 -11.58 1.71 -2.51
N SER A 245 -10.50 0.94 -2.65
CA SER A 245 -9.43 0.93 -1.65
C SER A 245 -8.68 2.26 -1.53
N ARG A 246 -8.76 3.11 -2.57
CA ARG A 246 -8.18 4.47 -2.53
C ARG A 246 -8.94 5.45 -1.64
N PHE A 247 -10.17 5.10 -1.26
CA PHE A 247 -11.02 5.91 -0.38
C PHE A 247 -10.93 5.45 1.08
N ASP A 248 -10.21 4.39 1.35
CA ASP A 248 -9.96 3.91 2.70
C ASP A 248 -8.85 4.72 3.35
N ASN A 249 -9.28 5.66 4.18
CA ASN A 249 -8.41 6.50 4.99
C ASN A 249 -8.42 6.07 6.47
N SER A 250 -8.89 4.85 6.77
CA SER A 250 -8.98 4.33 8.14
C SER A 250 -7.62 4.27 8.83
N ASP A 251 -6.58 3.85 8.10
CA ASP A 251 -5.22 3.76 8.60
C ASP A 251 -4.69 5.13 9.07
N PHE A 252 -5.00 6.21 8.33
CA PHE A 252 -4.59 7.56 8.74
C PHE A 252 -5.23 7.96 10.07
N VAL A 253 -6.51 7.63 10.25
CA VAL A 253 -7.23 7.95 11.50
C VAL A 253 -6.75 7.06 12.65
N GLU A 254 -6.55 5.77 12.41
CA GLU A 254 -6.10 4.79 13.40
C GLU A 254 -4.71 5.13 13.94
N TYR A 255 -3.78 5.47 13.05
CA TYR A 255 -2.39 5.79 13.43
C TYR A 255 -2.21 7.28 13.81
N GLY A 256 -3.27 8.09 13.78
CA GLY A 256 -3.19 9.52 14.12
C GLY A 256 -2.47 10.38 13.08
N PHE A 257 -2.31 9.86 11.84
CA PHE A 257 -1.77 10.65 10.73
C PHE A 257 -2.80 11.69 10.26
N ALA A 258 -2.31 12.85 9.88
CA ALA A 258 -3.15 13.85 9.24
C ALA A 258 -3.57 13.38 7.84
N VAL A 259 -4.86 13.37 7.54
CA VAL A 259 -5.34 13.14 6.18
C VAL A 259 -4.98 14.37 5.32
N ASP A 260 -4.21 14.14 4.26
CA ASP A 260 -3.80 15.23 3.35
C ASP A 260 -5.03 15.80 2.62
N PRO A 261 -5.28 17.12 2.70
CA PRO A 261 -6.36 17.78 1.94
C PRO A 261 -6.28 17.55 0.43
N ASN A 262 -5.07 17.42 -0.14
CA ASN A 262 -4.89 17.12 -1.57
C ASN A 262 -5.37 15.71 -1.92
N LEU A 263 -5.16 14.74 -1.03
CA LEU A 263 -5.70 13.38 -1.17
C LEU A 263 -7.22 13.41 -1.21
N LEU A 264 -7.84 14.13 -0.26
CA LEU A 264 -9.30 14.25 -0.18
C LEU A 264 -9.88 14.96 -1.41
N LEU A 265 -9.20 15.99 -1.91
CA LEU A 265 -9.60 16.69 -3.14
C LEU A 265 -9.54 15.73 -4.34
N ALA A 266 -8.47 14.97 -4.49
CA ALA A 266 -8.35 13.96 -5.54
C ALA A 266 -9.45 12.89 -5.45
N GLN A 267 -9.77 12.40 -4.25
CA GLN A 267 -10.89 11.48 -4.01
C GLN A 267 -12.23 12.12 -4.40
N THR A 268 -12.46 13.37 -4.04
CA THR A 268 -13.69 14.11 -4.39
C THR A 268 -13.86 14.25 -5.90
N VAL A 269 -12.81 14.67 -6.61
CA VAL A 269 -12.85 14.78 -8.08
C VAL A 269 -13.12 13.42 -8.73
N THR A 270 -12.47 12.36 -8.25
CA THR A 270 -12.68 11.00 -8.75
C THR A 270 -14.12 10.53 -8.52
N ALA A 271 -14.67 10.74 -7.32
CA ALA A 271 -16.04 10.36 -6.99
C ALA A 271 -17.07 11.10 -7.84
N LEU A 272 -16.90 12.40 -8.05
CA LEU A 272 -17.79 13.21 -8.87
C LEU A 272 -17.69 12.83 -10.36
N ALA A 273 -16.50 12.62 -10.88
CA ALA A 273 -16.30 12.20 -12.27
C ALA A 273 -16.94 10.84 -12.53
N PHE A 274 -16.75 9.88 -11.63
CA PHE A 274 -17.34 8.56 -11.72
C PHE A 274 -18.89 8.62 -11.62
N SER A 275 -19.41 9.32 -10.62
CA SER A 275 -20.87 9.47 -10.44
C SER A 275 -21.52 10.21 -11.62
N GLY A 276 -20.85 11.20 -12.19
CA GLY A 276 -21.31 11.88 -13.40
C GLY A 276 -21.32 10.95 -14.61
N SER A 277 -20.30 10.15 -14.80
CA SER A 277 -20.23 9.17 -15.90
C SER A 277 -21.32 8.10 -15.78
N THR A 278 -21.53 7.54 -14.60
CA THR A 278 -22.59 6.55 -14.34
C THR A 278 -23.99 7.15 -14.51
N ALA A 279 -24.20 8.41 -14.11
CA ALA A 279 -25.48 9.12 -14.32
C ALA A 279 -25.76 9.34 -15.80
N LEU A 280 -24.76 9.73 -16.61
CA LEU A 280 -24.89 9.86 -18.06
C LEU A 280 -25.24 8.52 -18.72
N ILE A 281 -24.56 7.44 -18.36
CA ILE A 281 -24.88 6.10 -18.87
C ILE A 281 -26.30 5.70 -18.50
N GLY A 282 -26.70 5.89 -17.25
CA GLY A 282 -28.06 5.61 -16.78
C GLY A 282 -29.10 6.42 -17.54
N TYR A 283 -28.86 7.70 -17.80
CA TYR A 283 -29.75 8.56 -18.58
C TYR A 283 -29.95 8.02 -20.01
N PHE A 284 -28.88 7.61 -20.69
CA PHE A 284 -28.99 7.07 -22.05
C PHE A 284 -29.80 5.76 -22.06
N PHE A 285 -29.61 4.87 -21.09
CA PHE A 285 -30.39 3.64 -21.00
C PHE A 285 -31.87 3.92 -20.72
N LEU A 286 -32.20 4.88 -19.85
CA LEU A 286 -33.61 5.30 -19.63
C LEU A 286 -34.23 5.84 -20.89
N LYS A 287 -33.55 6.75 -21.60
CA LYS A 287 -34.03 7.36 -22.83
C LYS A 287 -34.31 6.31 -23.92
N THR A 288 -33.42 5.35 -24.10
CA THR A 288 -33.61 4.25 -25.08
C THR A 288 -34.78 3.36 -24.72
N ARG A 289 -35.05 3.12 -23.44
CA ARG A 289 -36.19 2.33 -22.97
C ARG A 289 -37.52 3.06 -23.15
N GLU A 290 -37.55 4.40 -23.00
CA GLU A 290 -38.77 5.21 -23.23
C GLU A 290 -39.15 5.29 -24.73
N VAL A 291 -38.14 5.35 -25.60
CA VAL A 291 -38.36 5.41 -27.08
C VAL A 291 -38.81 4.07 -27.64
N ALA A 292 -38.52 2.97 -26.94
CA ALA A 292 -38.94 1.61 -27.36
C ALA A 292 -40.36 1.20 -26.93
N LYS A 293 -41.11 2.08 -26.24
CA LYS A 293 -42.52 1.95 -25.95
C LYS A 293 -43.33 2.79 -26.93
#